data_c00a471617c81363c220d7cb2b2a6724
#
_entry.id   c00a471617c81363c220d7cb2b2a6724
#
_cell.length_a   1.000
_cell.length_b   1.000
_cell.length_c   1.000
_cell.angle_alpha   90.00
_cell.angle_beta   90.00
_cell.angle_gamma   90.00
#
_symmetry.space_group_name_H-M   'P 1'
#
loop_
_entity.id
_entity.type
_entity.pdbx_description
1 polymer ?
#
loop_
_entity_poly.entity_id
_entity_poly.type
_entity_poly.pdbx_seq_one_letter_code
_entity_poly.pdbx_strand_id
1 'polypeptide(L)'
;MDNVLREILRENEYFEEINENRFIPEYLGLIVNGVVVYHVNWIDIVENEVIFMHKDIQTHPIVSILLENLNSLMIITSEGIKKVL
;
A
#
# COMPACT_ATOMS: atom_id res chain seq x y z
N MET A 1 10.42 8.51 9.10
CA MET A 1 9.95 7.15 8.73
C MET A 1 8.96 7.17 7.57
N ASP A 2 7.94 8.01 7.66
CA ASP A 2 6.94 8.08 6.60
C ASP A 2 7.52 8.52 5.25
N ASN A 3 8.55 9.36 5.25
CA ASN A 3 9.21 9.79 4.02
C ASN A 3 9.87 8.63 3.29
N VAL A 4 10.39 7.66 4.03
CA VAL A 4 11.03 6.49 3.44
C VAL A 4 10.01 5.66 2.67
N LEU A 5 8.85 5.41 3.27
CA LEU A 5 7.80 4.65 2.60
C LEU A 5 7.28 5.39 1.38
N ARG A 6 7.07 6.71 1.49
CA ARG A 6 6.63 7.51 0.36
C ARG A 6 7.61 7.43 -0.81
N GLU A 7 8.90 7.51 -0.52
CA GLU A 7 9.90 7.40 -1.56
C GLU A 7 9.92 6.01 -2.20
N ILE A 8 9.79 4.96 -1.39
CA ILE A 8 9.75 3.60 -1.91
C ILE A 8 8.56 3.42 -2.85
N LEU A 9 7.39 3.89 -2.46
CA LEU A 9 6.20 3.77 -3.30
C LEU A 9 6.30 4.64 -4.55
N ARG A 10 6.85 5.85 -4.41
CA ARG A 10 7.01 6.77 -5.55
C ARG A 10 7.93 6.19 -6.61
N GLU A 11 8.99 5.52 -6.19
CA GLU A 11 9.98 4.98 -7.11
C GLU A 11 9.63 3.57 -7.60
N ASN A 12 8.61 2.96 -7.04
CA ASN A 12 8.23 1.61 -7.41
C ASN A 12 7.34 1.62 -8.66
N GLU A 13 7.69 0.79 -9.65
CA GLU A 13 7.00 0.76 -10.93
C GLU A 13 5.54 0.29 -10.85
N TYR A 14 5.16 -0.35 -9.75
CA TYR A 14 3.81 -0.89 -9.60
C TYR A 14 2.86 0.05 -8.88
N PHE A 15 3.32 1.25 -8.56
CA PHE A 15 2.50 2.22 -7.83
C PHE A 15 2.50 3.56 -8.55
N GLU A 16 1.33 4.19 -8.60
CA GLU A 16 1.16 5.52 -9.14
C GLU A 16 0.90 6.50 -8.01
N GLU A 17 1.70 7.55 -7.93
CA GLU A 17 1.50 8.60 -6.94
C GLU A 17 0.39 9.54 -7.41
N ILE A 18 -0.68 9.63 -6.63
CA ILE A 18 -1.78 10.56 -6.90
C ILE A 18 -1.50 11.91 -6.24
N ASN A 19 -1.04 11.87 -5.00
CA ASN A 19 -0.51 13.04 -4.29
C ASN A 19 0.48 12.51 -3.25
N GLU A 20 1.08 13.40 -2.46
CA GLU A 20 2.13 12.98 -1.52
C GLU A 20 1.68 11.95 -0.51
N ASN A 21 0.37 11.79 -0.30
CA ASN A 21 -0.18 10.88 0.70
C ASN A 21 -0.89 9.67 0.10
N ARG A 22 -1.18 9.67 -1.20
CA ARG A 22 -2.00 8.61 -1.80
C ARG A 22 -1.30 7.98 -2.99
N PHE A 23 -1.29 6.65 -2.98
CA PHE A 23 -0.66 5.84 -4.02
C PHE A 23 -1.64 4.76 -4.48
N ILE A 24 -1.71 4.54 -5.79
CA ILE A 24 -2.57 3.51 -6.38
C ILE A 24 -1.70 2.37 -6.85
N PRO A 25 -1.91 1.15 -6.31
CA PRO A 25 -1.18 -0.02 -6.82
C PRO A 25 -1.74 -0.43 -8.18
N GLU A 26 -0.85 -0.88 -9.06
CA GLU A 26 -1.24 -1.36 -10.38
C GLU A 26 -2.09 -2.62 -10.30
N TYR A 27 -1.85 -3.43 -9.28
CA TYR A 27 -2.59 -4.67 -9.04
C TYR A 27 -3.29 -4.58 -7.69
N LEU A 28 -4.43 -5.25 -7.57
CA LEU A 28 -5.29 -5.12 -6.40
C LEU A 28 -4.88 -5.97 -5.21
N GLY A 29 -3.97 -6.92 -5.40
CA GLY A 29 -3.54 -7.82 -4.31
C GLY A 29 -2.22 -7.40 -3.72
N LEU A 30 -2.20 -7.22 -2.41
CA LEU A 30 -0.96 -6.90 -1.68
C LEU A 30 -0.75 -7.93 -0.58
N ILE A 31 0.49 -8.07 -0.14
CA ILE A 31 0.82 -8.88 1.03
C ILE A 31 1.44 -7.93 2.05
N VAL A 32 0.70 -7.71 3.12
CA VAL A 32 1.07 -6.75 4.17
C VAL A 32 1.48 -7.53 5.41
N ASN A 33 2.75 -7.45 5.77
CA ASN A 33 3.30 -8.21 6.89
C ASN A 33 2.95 -9.70 6.80
N GLY A 34 3.04 -10.26 5.59
CA GLY A 34 2.76 -11.68 5.36
C GLY A 34 1.29 -12.04 5.20
N VAL A 35 0.37 -11.08 5.30
CA VAL A 35 -1.06 -11.31 5.16
C VAL A 35 -1.54 -10.79 3.82
N VAL A 36 -2.22 -11.63 3.06
CA VAL A 36 -2.75 -11.25 1.74
C VAL A 36 -3.99 -10.37 1.92
N VAL A 37 -3.96 -9.21 1.27
CA VAL A 37 -5.07 -8.26 1.28
C VAL A 37 -5.48 -8.01 -0.16
N TYR A 38 -6.69 -8.40 -0.51
CA TYR A 38 -7.22 -8.23 -1.86
C TYR A 38 -8.05 -6.96 -1.99
N HIS A 39 -8.23 -6.50 -3.22
CA HIS A 39 -9.11 -5.38 -3.56
C HIS A 39 -8.65 -4.06 -2.97
N VAL A 40 -7.33 -3.89 -2.84
CA VAL A 40 -6.76 -2.61 -2.42
C VAL A 40 -6.76 -1.69 -3.63
N ASN A 41 -7.55 -0.62 -3.57
CA ASN A 41 -7.65 0.35 -4.65
C ASN A 41 -6.65 1.48 -4.48
N TRP A 42 -6.34 1.85 -3.25
CA TRP A 42 -5.27 2.82 -3.00
C TRP A 42 -4.74 2.68 -1.57
N ILE A 43 -3.57 3.25 -1.37
CA ILE A 43 -2.89 3.30 -0.08
C ILE A 43 -2.79 4.76 0.32
N ASP A 44 -3.27 5.10 1.51
CA ASP A 44 -3.09 6.42 2.09
C ASP A 44 -2.08 6.36 3.22
N ILE A 45 -1.17 7.34 3.24
CA ILE A 45 -0.23 7.50 4.35
C ILE A 45 -0.64 8.78 5.05
N VAL A 46 -1.18 8.65 6.26
CA VAL A 46 -1.70 9.78 7.05
C VAL A 46 -1.04 9.75 8.40
N GLU A 47 -0.20 10.74 8.66
CA GLU A 47 0.57 10.81 9.91
C GLU A 47 1.36 9.52 10.12
N ASN A 48 1.03 8.75 11.16
CA ASN A 48 1.74 7.52 11.49
C ASN A 48 1.02 6.26 10.99
N GLU A 49 0.00 6.42 10.16
CA GLU A 49 -0.78 5.27 9.70
C GLU A 49 -0.66 5.05 8.21
N VAL A 50 -0.63 3.79 7.84
CA VAL A 50 -0.71 3.34 6.45
C VAL A 50 -2.07 2.66 6.31
N ILE A 51 -2.91 3.21 5.43
CA ILE A 51 -4.30 2.79 5.31
C ILE A 51 -4.51 2.20 3.92
N PHE A 52 -4.93 0.94 3.87
CA PHE A 52 -5.20 0.23 2.63
C PHE A 52 -6.70 0.30 2.38
N MET A 53 -7.11 0.98 1.33
CA MET A 53 -8.50 1.35 1.09
C MET A 53 -9.14 0.56 -0.02
N HIS A 54 -10.43 0.30 0.16
CA HIS A 54 -11.28 -0.28 -0.88
C HIS A 54 -12.13 0.84 -1.49
N LYS A 55 -12.25 0.84 -2.81
CA LYS A 55 -12.95 1.90 -3.53
C LYS A 55 -14.40 2.07 -3.10
N ASP A 56 -15.09 0.96 -2.87
CA ASP A 56 -16.51 0.97 -2.57
C ASP A 56 -16.81 1.15 -1.07
N ILE A 57 -15.78 1.13 -0.23
CA ILE A 57 -15.95 1.28 1.21
C ILE A 57 -15.00 2.38 1.68
N GLN A 58 -15.34 3.62 1.29
CA GLN A 58 -14.43 4.74 1.51
C GLN A 58 -14.27 5.15 2.96
N THR A 59 -15.27 4.85 3.78
CA THR A 59 -15.24 5.23 5.20
C THR A 59 -14.62 4.14 6.08
N HIS A 60 -14.40 2.96 5.52
CA HIS A 60 -13.90 1.82 6.27
C HIS A 60 -12.69 1.24 5.54
N PRO A 61 -11.48 1.46 6.04
CA PRO A 61 -10.30 0.88 5.41
C PRO A 61 -10.33 -0.65 5.53
N ILE A 62 -9.76 -1.33 4.53
CA ILE A 62 -9.60 -2.78 4.60
C ILE A 62 -8.63 -3.11 5.73
N VAL A 63 -7.51 -2.41 5.76
CA VAL A 63 -6.46 -2.59 6.76
C VAL A 63 -5.90 -1.22 7.08
N SER A 64 -5.67 -0.97 8.35
CA SER A 64 -4.94 0.20 8.82
C SER A 64 -3.87 -0.29 9.76
N ILE A 65 -2.65 0.16 9.55
CA ILE A 65 -1.51 -0.28 10.34
C ILE A 65 -0.61 0.92 10.65
N LEU A 66 -0.07 0.92 11.86
CA LEU A 66 0.90 1.95 12.20
C LEU A 66 2.14 1.78 11.33
N LEU A 67 2.67 2.89 10.87
CA LEU A 67 3.85 2.89 10.00
C LEU A 67 5.01 2.11 10.60
N GLU A 68 5.22 2.26 11.90
CA GLU A 68 6.30 1.57 12.60
C GLU A 68 6.12 0.05 12.63
N ASN A 69 4.89 -0.43 12.40
CA ASN A 69 4.57 -1.85 12.40
C ASN A 69 4.56 -2.45 10.99
N LEU A 70 4.76 -1.65 9.97
CA LEU A 70 4.82 -2.15 8.59
C LEU A 70 6.22 -2.66 8.32
N ASN A 71 6.40 -3.97 8.34
CA ASN A 71 7.70 -4.61 8.19
C ASN A 71 7.92 -5.19 6.81
N SER A 72 6.85 -5.51 6.10
CA SER A 72 6.94 -6.18 4.80
C SER A 72 5.76 -5.78 3.95
N LEU A 73 6.03 -5.46 2.70
CA LEU A 73 4.99 -5.15 1.71
C LEU A 73 5.40 -5.77 0.39
N MET A 74 4.52 -6.58 -0.17
CA MET A 74 4.70 -7.19 -1.47
C MET A 74 3.46 -6.94 -2.31
N ILE A 75 3.61 -7.02 -3.63
CA ILE A 75 2.50 -6.86 -4.54
C ILE A 75 2.37 -8.12 -5.39
N ILE A 76 1.13 -8.59 -5.56
CA ILE A 76 0.83 -9.76 -6.36
C ILE A 76 0.55 -9.29 -7.78
N THR A 77 1.42 -9.65 -8.71
CA THR A 77 1.31 -9.22 -10.10
C THR A 77 1.02 -10.42 -11.00
N SER A 78 0.76 -10.15 -12.28
CA SER A 78 0.56 -11.21 -13.28
C SER A 78 1.82 -12.06 -13.47
N GLU A 79 2.97 -11.55 -13.08
CA GLU A 79 4.25 -12.26 -13.21
C GLU A 79 4.74 -12.85 -11.89
N GLY A 80 3.91 -12.82 -10.87
CA GLY A 80 4.26 -13.33 -9.56
C GLY A 80 4.28 -12.27 -8.48
N ILE A 81 4.83 -12.63 -7.35
CA ILE A 81 4.90 -11.74 -6.19
C ILE A 81 6.17 -10.92 -6.25
N LYS A 82 6.04 -9.61 -6.14
CA LYS A 82 7.17 -8.68 -6.19
C LYS A 82 7.32 -7.97 -4.85
N LYS A 83 8.55 -7.89 -4.37
CA LYS A 83 8.84 -7.18 -3.13
C LYS A 83 8.74 -5.68 -3.34
N VAL A 84 8.10 -4.98 -2.41
CA VAL A 84 8.01 -3.52 -2.41
C VAL A 84 8.85 -2.96 -1.26
N LEU A 85 8.71 -3.54 -0.09
CA LEU A 85 9.42 -3.08 1.10
C LEU A 85 10.07 -4.23 1.81
#